data_b470f26c91ab310ca15d754065dc1092
#
_entry.id   b470f26c91ab310ca15d754065dc1092
#
_cell.length_a   1.000
_cell.length_b   1.000
_cell.length_c   1.000
_cell.angle_alpha   90.00
_cell.angle_beta   90.00
_cell.angle_gamma   90.00
#
_symmetry.space_group_name_H-M   'P 1'
#
loop_
_entity.id
_entity.type
_entity.pdbx_description
1 polymer ?
#
loop_
_entity_poly.entity_id
_entity_poly.type
_entity_poly.pdbx_seq_one_letter_code
_entity_poly.pdbx_strand_id
1 'polypeptide(L)'
;MACMAWQQAAGTGPHQMRRRSAAAALLAAGLGAVLPGPAQAATVLRVLAWPGYADADFVAVFEKRHGVKVEITTVASDDILRAKLASPSGPGFDLVAANTAEIARLVDQKMLTPLPVSNIPNTARQLPRFRQLQSIAGISARGEVYAMPFTYSEMGLVYDRQQFSTPPDSVAVLWDPRWQGKVLAFDGSSHGFSLAAMHRGLAPFRIDPDRFSPLARDLVALRRNVRSFYSLPEESVELFRKHKVAVMHANYGQQQLKQLRDAGLDVGYVVPKEGALAWLDCWAITRRSTQVALAAEWINYMLDPALSREFTRRQGLANTLEEPPALSGDVPMGPIVWLEPVEDETRRAQLWQRIVAGDRPARF
;
A
#
# COMPACT_ATOMS: atom_id res chain seq x y z
N MET A 1 36.44 4.84 -54.78
CA MET A 1 36.06 5.47 -56.05
C MET A 1 35.33 6.76 -55.70
N ALA A 2 36.05 7.79 -55.77
CA ALA A 2 36.08 8.93 -56.67
C ALA A 2 35.05 9.94 -56.19
N CYS A 3 35.44 11.04 -55.57
CA CYS A 3 36.19 12.22 -56.03
C CYS A 3 35.27 13.24 -56.72
N MET A 4 35.32 14.41 -56.26
CA MET A 4 35.78 15.76 -56.64
C MET A 4 34.64 16.78 -56.58
N ALA A 5 34.69 17.83 -55.82
CA ALA A 5 35.56 19.03 -55.75
C ALA A 5 35.25 20.10 -56.86
N TRP A 6 35.41 21.32 -56.44
CA TRP A 6 35.77 22.61 -57.09
C TRP A 6 34.73 23.71 -56.88
N GLN A 7 34.99 24.73 -56.12
CA GLN A 7 35.86 25.91 -56.20
C GLN A 7 35.16 27.17 -56.84
N GLN A 8 35.05 28.17 -55.98
CA GLN A 8 35.66 29.52 -56.00
C GLN A 8 35.23 30.52 -57.11
N ALA A 9 34.89 31.73 -56.69
CA ALA A 9 35.52 33.02 -56.97
C ALA A 9 34.61 34.17 -56.51
N ALA A 10 34.93 35.05 -55.63
CA ALA A 10 35.83 36.23 -55.60
C ALA A 10 35.43 37.41 -56.53
N GLY A 11 35.30 38.59 -55.93
CA GLY A 11 35.33 39.88 -56.66
C GLY A 11 34.55 40.98 -55.96
N THR A 12 35.14 41.71 -55.09
CA THR A 12 35.75 43.07 -55.12
C THR A 12 34.82 44.31 -55.30
N GLY A 13 34.74 45.13 -54.25
CA GLY A 13 35.13 46.51 -54.28
C GLY A 13 34.03 47.59 -54.13
N PRO A 14 34.40 48.72 -53.60
CA PRO A 14 33.50 49.58 -52.80
C PRO A 14 33.05 50.84 -53.54
N HIS A 15 31.94 51.43 -53.16
CA HIS A 15 31.65 52.86 -53.42
C HIS A 15 31.00 53.56 -52.22
N GLN A 16 31.71 54.53 -51.73
CA GLN A 16 31.23 55.59 -50.84
C GLN A 16 30.19 56.50 -51.58
N MET A 17 29.24 57.00 -50.91
CA MET A 17 28.97 58.42 -50.62
C MET A 17 27.53 58.72 -50.23
N ARG A 18 27.34 59.35 -49.22
CA ARG A 18 26.88 60.72 -48.83
C ARG A 18 25.68 60.74 -47.87
N ARG A 19 25.97 61.48 -46.85
CA ARG A 19 25.06 61.99 -45.80
C ARG A 19 23.86 62.73 -46.38
N ARG A 20 22.69 62.55 -45.81
CA ARG A 20 21.71 63.61 -45.55
C ARG A 20 20.90 63.26 -44.29
N SER A 21 20.99 64.16 -43.32
CA SER A 21 20.25 64.15 -42.07
C SER A 21 18.76 64.44 -42.33
N ALA A 22 17.87 63.66 -41.74
CA ALA A 22 16.50 64.07 -41.49
C ALA A 22 16.10 63.52 -40.11
N ALA A 23 15.93 64.43 -39.16
CA ALA A 23 15.37 64.16 -37.88
C ALA A 23 13.88 63.87 -38.02
N ALA A 24 13.45 62.68 -37.62
CA ALA A 24 12.05 62.34 -37.35
C ALA A 24 11.94 61.77 -35.95
N ALA A 25 11.34 62.59 -35.08
CA ALA A 25 10.98 62.16 -33.75
C ALA A 25 9.86 61.11 -33.84
N LEU A 26 10.14 59.86 -33.48
CA LEU A 26 9.15 58.79 -33.29
C LEU A 26 8.96 58.56 -31.81
N LEU A 27 7.77 58.92 -31.33
CA LEU A 27 7.23 58.46 -30.05
C LEU A 27 7.20 56.92 -30.05
N ALA A 28 8.15 56.31 -29.38
CA ALA A 28 8.10 54.88 -29.07
C ALA A 28 7.14 54.66 -27.88
N ALA A 29 5.87 54.33 -28.18
CA ALA A 29 4.98 53.72 -27.21
C ALA A 29 5.59 52.38 -26.76
N GLY A 30 6.10 52.33 -25.55
CA GLY A 30 6.63 51.10 -24.95
C GLY A 30 5.51 50.10 -24.71
N LEU A 31 5.26 49.20 -25.66
CA LEU A 31 4.63 47.92 -25.33
C LEU A 31 5.65 47.10 -24.54
N GLY A 32 5.51 47.15 -23.22
CA GLY A 32 6.18 46.22 -22.33
C GLY A 32 5.72 44.79 -22.67
N ALA A 33 6.51 44.08 -23.46
CA ALA A 33 6.35 42.66 -23.63
C ALA A 33 6.57 42.03 -22.24
N VAL A 34 5.49 41.65 -21.57
CA VAL A 34 5.54 40.76 -20.40
C VAL A 34 6.08 39.42 -20.92
N LEU A 35 7.38 39.23 -20.81
CA LEU A 35 7.99 37.94 -21.05
C LEU A 35 7.34 36.97 -20.05
N PRO A 36 6.77 35.82 -20.48
CA PRO A 36 6.33 34.82 -19.56
C PRO A 36 7.56 34.39 -18.74
N GLY A 37 7.47 34.59 -17.44
CA GLY A 37 8.51 34.10 -16.52
C GLY A 37 8.74 32.59 -16.77
N PRO A 38 9.93 32.06 -16.43
CA PRO A 38 10.22 30.67 -16.63
C PRO A 38 9.10 29.86 -15.96
N ALA A 39 8.44 29.01 -16.72
CA ALA A 39 7.43 28.11 -16.19
C ALA A 39 8.10 27.30 -15.07
N GLN A 40 7.77 27.60 -13.83
CA GLN A 40 8.30 26.89 -12.68
C GLN A 40 7.82 25.44 -12.82
N ALA A 41 8.76 24.50 -12.96
CA ALA A 41 8.42 23.10 -13.05
C ALA A 41 7.49 22.75 -11.88
N ALA A 42 6.33 22.19 -12.21
CA ALA A 42 5.34 21.86 -11.20
C ALA A 42 5.99 20.93 -10.15
N THR A 43 5.85 21.30 -8.88
CA THR A 43 6.29 20.45 -7.79
C THR A 43 5.58 19.10 -7.87
N VAL A 44 6.32 18.00 -7.82
CA VAL A 44 5.78 16.64 -7.90
C VAL A 44 5.91 15.95 -6.54
N LEU A 45 4.80 15.48 -6.00
CA LEU A 45 4.75 14.64 -4.82
C LEU A 45 4.60 13.17 -5.25
N ARG A 46 5.57 12.33 -4.91
CA ARG A 46 5.61 10.92 -5.31
C ARG A 46 5.18 10.02 -4.17
N VAL A 47 4.11 9.28 -4.38
CA VAL A 47 3.44 8.47 -3.36
C VAL A 47 3.49 7.00 -3.75
N LEU A 48 3.99 6.16 -2.84
CA LEU A 48 3.95 4.70 -2.94
C LEU A 48 2.86 4.19 -2.00
N ALA A 49 1.83 3.53 -2.55
CA ALA A 49 0.68 3.13 -1.76
C ALA A 49 0.00 1.87 -2.31
N TRP A 50 -0.98 1.38 -1.58
CA TRP A 50 -1.84 0.29 -2.01
C TRP A 50 -2.92 0.78 -2.99
N PRO A 51 -3.45 -0.11 -3.85
CA PRO A 51 -4.62 0.21 -4.67
C PRO A 51 -5.78 0.76 -3.81
N GLY A 52 -6.44 1.81 -4.30
CA GLY A 52 -7.57 2.43 -3.60
C GLY A 52 -7.22 3.42 -2.49
N TYR A 53 -5.94 3.59 -2.11
CA TYR A 53 -5.55 4.55 -1.06
C TYR A 53 -5.47 5.99 -1.56
N ALA A 54 -5.39 6.19 -2.86
CA ALA A 54 -5.29 7.51 -3.47
C ALA A 54 -6.05 7.52 -4.81
N ASP A 55 -7.39 7.50 -4.72
CA ASP A 55 -8.26 7.56 -5.88
C ASP A 55 -8.05 8.87 -6.65
N ALA A 56 -8.21 8.82 -7.98
CA ALA A 56 -7.89 9.93 -8.87
C ALA A 56 -8.61 11.25 -8.55
N ASP A 57 -9.85 11.17 -8.06
CA ASP A 57 -10.62 12.36 -7.65
C ASP A 57 -10.10 12.96 -6.33
N PHE A 58 -9.65 12.13 -5.37
CA PHE A 58 -8.97 12.61 -4.15
C PHE A 58 -7.66 13.31 -4.53
N VAL A 59 -6.88 12.70 -5.43
CA VAL A 59 -5.63 13.27 -5.96
C VAL A 59 -5.89 14.61 -6.63
N ALA A 60 -6.88 14.72 -7.51
CA ALA A 60 -7.21 15.93 -8.23
C ALA A 60 -7.59 17.10 -7.31
N VAL A 61 -8.31 16.83 -6.21
CA VAL A 61 -8.65 17.85 -5.19
C VAL A 61 -7.39 18.36 -4.50
N PHE A 62 -6.49 17.47 -4.13
CA PHE A 62 -5.21 17.84 -3.49
C PHE A 62 -4.33 18.65 -4.45
N GLU A 63 -4.13 18.17 -5.68
CA GLU A 63 -3.37 18.85 -6.72
C GLU A 63 -3.86 20.28 -6.94
N LYS A 64 -5.18 20.45 -7.09
CA LYS A 64 -5.81 21.77 -7.29
C LYS A 64 -5.60 22.69 -6.08
N ARG A 65 -5.70 22.16 -4.86
CA ARG A 65 -5.55 22.94 -3.61
C ARG A 65 -4.14 23.45 -3.41
N HIS A 66 -3.13 22.65 -3.76
CA HIS A 66 -1.72 22.95 -3.49
C HIS A 66 -0.94 23.40 -4.74
N GLY A 67 -1.53 23.38 -5.94
CA GLY A 67 -0.85 23.77 -7.18
C GLY A 67 0.30 22.84 -7.56
N VAL A 68 0.16 21.53 -7.28
CA VAL A 68 1.21 20.51 -7.44
C VAL A 68 0.72 19.37 -8.31
N LYS A 69 1.63 18.48 -8.69
CA LYS A 69 1.32 17.17 -9.26
C LYS A 69 1.56 16.07 -8.22
N VAL A 70 0.69 15.05 -8.23
CA VAL A 70 0.84 13.84 -7.39
C VAL A 70 0.98 12.62 -8.29
N GLU A 71 2.10 11.93 -8.18
CA GLU A 71 2.38 10.69 -8.90
C GLU A 71 2.17 9.50 -7.97
N ILE A 72 1.15 8.70 -8.22
CA ILE A 72 0.85 7.51 -7.44
C ILE A 72 1.47 6.28 -8.09
N THR A 73 2.25 5.54 -7.31
CA THR A 73 2.71 4.18 -7.66
C THR A 73 2.05 3.19 -6.73
N THR A 74 1.34 2.21 -7.29
CA THR A 74 0.70 1.17 -6.50
C THR A 74 1.57 -0.09 -6.40
N VAL A 75 1.41 -0.83 -5.31
CA VAL A 75 2.06 -2.10 -5.03
C VAL A 75 1.03 -3.15 -4.60
N ALA A 76 1.33 -4.41 -4.87
CA ALA A 76 0.43 -5.53 -4.56
C ALA A 76 0.94 -6.41 -3.40
N SER A 77 2.16 -6.15 -2.89
CA SER A 77 2.73 -6.88 -1.75
C SER A 77 3.82 -6.08 -1.05
N ASP A 78 4.10 -6.44 0.22
CA ASP A 78 5.21 -5.87 0.99
C ASP A 78 6.56 -6.11 0.31
N ASP A 79 6.76 -7.26 -0.36
CA ASP A 79 7.99 -7.55 -1.10
C ASP A 79 8.22 -6.55 -2.25
N ILE A 80 7.16 -6.22 -3.00
CA ILE A 80 7.22 -5.23 -4.08
C ILE A 80 7.46 -3.82 -3.50
N LEU A 81 6.80 -3.48 -2.39
CA LEU A 81 7.00 -2.22 -1.69
C LEU A 81 8.46 -2.05 -1.29
N ARG A 82 9.04 -3.06 -0.65
CA ARG A 82 10.46 -3.10 -0.25
C ARG A 82 11.40 -2.92 -1.43
N ALA A 83 11.18 -3.67 -2.50
CA ALA A 83 12.01 -3.61 -3.71
C ALA A 83 11.99 -2.21 -4.35
N LYS A 84 10.81 -1.57 -4.40
CA LYS A 84 10.67 -0.20 -4.94
C LYS A 84 11.36 0.84 -4.06
N LEU A 85 11.22 0.78 -2.74
CA LEU A 85 11.87 1.70 -1.81
C LEU A 85 13.40 1.55 -1.79
N ALA A 86 13.91 0.31 -1.92
CA ALA A 86 15.33 0.02 -1.95
C ALA A 86 16.00 0.39 -3.29
N SER A 87 15.22 0.59 -4.35
CA SER A 87 15.77 0.89 -5.68
C SER A 87 16.59 2.19 -5.68
N PRO A 88 17.83 2.17 -6.10
CA PRO A 88 18.65 3.37 -6.25
C PRO A 88 18.26 4.20 -7.47
N SER A 89 17.53 3.59 -8.41
CA SER A 89 17.13 4.20 -9.68
C SER A 89 15.89 5.05 -9.55
N GLY A 90 15.91 6.24 -10.15
CA GLY A 90 14.79 7.16 -10.20
C GLY A 90 14.71 8.18 -9.06
N PRO A 91 13.71 9.06 -9.08
CA PRO A 91 13.59 10.21 -8.19
C PRO A 91 13.25 9.84 -6.73
N GLY A 92 12.94 8.59 -6.44
CA GLY A 92 12.48 8.15 -5.13
C GLY A 92 11.02 8.51 -4.86
N PHE A 93 10.54 8.11 -3.69
CA PHE A 93 9.20 8.45 -3.22
C PHE A 93 9.30 9.46 -2.08
N ASP A 94 8.30 10.34 -1.97
CA ASP A 94 8.16 11.27 -0.86
C ASP A 94 7.39 10.62 0.29
N LEU A 95 6.34 9.87 -0.05
CA LEU A 95 5.44 9.20 0.88
C LEU A 95 5.37 7.70 0.59
N VAL A 96 5.15 6.95 1.64
CA VAL A 96 4.80 5.53 1.59
C VAL A 96 3.65 5.24 2.53
N ALA A 97 2.70 4.40 2.09
CA ALA A 97 1.71 3.78 2.95
C ALA A 97 2.10 2.32 3.20
N ALA A 98 2.29 1.95 4.46
CA ALA A 98 2.69 0.60 4.84
C ALA A 98 2.16 0.22 6.22
N ASN A 99 2.06 -1.09 6.49
CA ASN A 99 1.66 -1.57 7.80
C ASN A 99 2.74 -1.33 8.86
N THR A 100 2.35 -1.41 10.13
CA THR A 100 3.24 -1.10 11.26
C THR A 100 4.49 -1.96 11.31
N ALA A 101 4.45 -3.22 10.85
CA ALA A 101 5.62 -4.09 10.80
C ALA A 101 6.64 -3.60 9.75
N GLU A 102 6.16 -3.20 8.57
CA GLU A 102 7.00 -2.61 7.53
C GLU A 102 7.55 -1.24 7.93
N ILE A 103 6.73 -0.40 8.59
CA ILE A 103 7.18 0.88 9.13
C ILE A 103 8.32 0.66 10.13
N ALA A 104 8.18 -0.27 11.09
CA ALA A 104 9.23 -0.59 12.06
C ALA A 104 10.55 -0.93 11.35
N ARG A 105 10.49 -1.78 10.33
CA ARG A 105 11.65 -2.18 9.53
C ARG A 105 12.27 -0.98 8.79
N LEU A 106 11.45 -0.12 8.19
CA LEU A 106 11.93 1.08 7.49
C LEU A 106 12.57 2.09 8.45
N VAL A 107 12.07 2.19 9.70
CA VAL A 107 12.67 2.99 10.77
C VAL A 107 14.05 2.44 11.14
N ASP A 108 14.18 1.12 11.36
CA ASP A 108 15.45 0.47 11.69
C ASP A 108 16.49 0.64 10.58
N GLN A 109 16.06 0.58 9.34
CA GLN A 109 16.89 0.83 8.14
C GLN A 109 17.16 2.31 7.88
N LYS A 110 16.63 3.21 8.72
CA LYS A 110 16.78 4.68 8.58
C LYS A 110 16.27 5.20 7.22
N MET A 111 15.21 4.61 6.70
CA MET A 111 14.61 4.97 5.41
C MET A 111 13.49 6.01 5.54
N LEU A 112 13.07 6.34 6.75
CA LEU A 112 12.01 7.31 7.04
C LEU A 112 12.57 8.56 7.72
N THR A 113 11.81 9.65 7.62
CA THR A 113 12.02 10.92 8.31
C THR A 113 10.99 11.03 9.45
N PRO A 114 11.37 11.52 10.65
CA PRO A 114 10.40 11.83 11.70
C PRO A 114 9.29 12.75 11.17
N LEU A 115 8.04 12.45 11.53
CA LEU A 115 6.90 13.26 11.11
C LEU A 115 6.84 14.58 11.89
N PRO A 116 6.58 15.70 11.19
CA PRO A 116 6.23 16.96 11.84
C PRO A 116 4.76 16.91 12.31
N VAL A 117 4.47 16.17 13.39
CA VAL A 117 3.10 15.88 13.85
C VAL A 117 2.29 17.16 14.09
N SER A 118 2.93 18.25 14.51
CA SER A 118 2.29 19.57 14.66
C SER A 118 1.70 20.12 13.36
N ASN A 119 2.20 19.68 12.21
CA ASN A 119 1.72 20.07 10.88
C ASN A 119 0.61 19.13 10.36
N ILE A 120 0.13 18.21 11.20
CA ILE A 120 -0.93 17.26 10.86
C ILE A 120 -2.09 17.40 11.87
N PRO A 121 -2.82 18.53 11.88
CA PRO A 121 -3.82 18.84 12.90
C PRO A 121 -4.98 17.84 12.95
N ASN A 122 -5.31 17.15 11.85
CA ASN A 122 -6.36 16.12 11.84
C ASN A 122 -6.03 14.90 12.72
N THR A 123 -4.79 14.73 13.16
CA THR A 123 -4.40 13.74 14.19
C THR A 123 -5.27 13.86 15.44
N ALA A 124 -5.64 15.08 15.83
CA ALA A 124 -6.50 15.32 17.00
C ALA A 124 -7.92 14.73 16.85
N ARG A 125 -8.33 14.40 15.64
CA ARG A 125 -9.66 13.82 15.31
C ARG A 125 -9.65 12.29 15.30
N GLN A 126 -8.48 11.65 15.35
CA GLN A 126 -8.39 10.19 15.39
C GLN A 126 -8.98 9.64 16.69
N LEU A 127 -9.42 8.40 16.65
CA LEU A 127 -9.85 7.66 17.83
C LEU A 127 -8.76 7.63 18.91
N PRO A 128 -9.11 7.63 20.20
CA PRO A 128 -8.12 7.71 21.29
C PRO A 128 -6.97 6.73 21.16
N ARG A 129 -7.22 5.48 20.73
CA ARG A 129 -6.21 4.44 20.54
C ARG A 129 -5.20 4.74 19.42
N PHE A 130 -5.56 5.60 18.46
CA PHE A 130 -4.67 5.99 17.34
C PHE A 130 -4.01 7.36 17.56
N ARG A 131 -4.46 8.16 18.54
CA ARG A 131 -3.82 9.43 18.89
C ARG A 131 -2.59 9.27 19.77
N GLN A 132 -2.50 8.18 20.51
CA GLN A 132 -1.35 7.89 21.37
C GLN A 132 -0.20 7.28 20.55
N LEU A 133 0.33 8.05 19.61
CA LEU A 133 1.28 7.59 18.59
C LEU A 133 2.48 6.85 19.17
N GLN A 134 2.98 7.28 20.34
CA GLN A 134 4.12 6.63 21.00
C GLN A 134 3.80 5.22 21.54
N SER A 135 2.53 4.91 21.77
CA SER A 135 2.11 3.59 22.26
C SER A 135 1.83 2.58 21.15
N ILE A 136 1.79 3.02 19.90
CA ILE A 136 1.57 2.14 18.75
C ILE A 136 2.89 1.50 18.36
N ALA A 137 2.97 0.18 18.45
CA ALA A 137 4.18 -0.55 18.09
C ALA A 137 4.57 -0.32 16.62
N GLY A 138 5.84 -0.09 16.39
CA GLY A 138 6.42 0.00 15.04
C GLY A 138 6.41 1.39 14.40
N ILE A 139 5.62 2.36 14.89
CA ILE A 139 5.57 3.69 14.26
C ILE A 139 6.40 4.76 14.96
N SER A 140 6.96 4.46 16.12
CA SER A 140 7.78 5.39 16.89
C SER A 140 9.10 4.75 17.35
N ALA A 141 10.15 5.54 17.41
CA ALA A 141 11.45 5.12 17.92
C ALA A 141 12.21 6.33 18.49
N ARG A 142 12.91 6.13 19.60
CA ARG A 142 13.78 7.16 20.23
C ARG A 142 13.05 8.48 20.54
N GLY A 143 11.76 8.41 20.89
CA GLY A 143 10.94 9.60 21.17
C GLY A 143 10.36 10.29 19.92
N GLU A 144 10.72 9.87 18.72
CA GLU A 144 10.22 10.41 17.46
C GLU A 144 9.10 9.52 16.87
N VAL A 145 8.14 10.13 16.18
CA VAL A 145 7.08 9.45 15.43
C VAL A 145 7.44 9.46 13.96
N TYR A 146 7.34 8.31 13.28
CA TYR A 146 7.74 8.15 11.88
C TYR A 146 6.55 7.88 10.94
N ALA A 147 5.41 7.47 11.49
CA ALA A 147 4.24 7.18 10.67
C ALA A 147 2.95 7.58 11.36
N MET A 148 1.93 7.89 10.55
CA MET A 148 0.62 8.34 10.97
C MET A 148 -0.42 7.26 10.63
N PRO A 149 -1.13 6.69 11.63
CA PRO A 149 -2.22 5.75 11.40
C PRO A 149 -3.26 6.25 10.41
N PHE A 150 -3.66 5.41 9.47
CA PHE A 150 -4.61 5.79 8.42
C PHE A 150 -5.81 4.84 8.32
N THR A 151 -5.56 3.56 8.08
CA THR A 151 -6.60 2.55 7.86
C THR A 151 -6.16 1.19 8.41
N TYR A 152 -7.12 0.32 8.72
CA TYR A 152 -6.83 -1.01 9.27
C TYR A 152 -7.89 -2.02 8.88
N SER A 153 -7.52 -3.29 8.95
CA SER A 153 -8.46 -4.41 8.86
C SER A 153 -7.89 -5.65 9.56
N GLU A 154 -8.78 -6.54 9.98
CA GLU A 154 -8.46 -7.88 10.46
C GLU A 154 -8.53 -8.90 9.31
N MET A 155 -7.70 -9.94 9.39
CA MET A 155 -7.63 -11.02 8.39
C MET A 155 -8.45 -12.23 8.87
N GLY A 156 -9.78 -12.09 8.82
CA GLY A 156 -10.69 -13.14 9.22
C GLY A 156 -10.98 -14.16 8.12
N LEU A 157 -12.06 -14.89 8.29
CA LEU A 157 -12.57 -15.87 7.34
C LEU A 157 -13.85 -15.33 6.68
N VAL A 158 -13.85 -15.23 5.35
CA VAL A 158 -15.06 -15.09 4.56
C VAL A 158 -15.53 -16.49 4.15
N TYR A 159 -16.81 -16.78 4.34
CA TYR A 159 -17.39 -18.08 4.02
C TYR A 159 -18.69 -17.94 3.22
N ASP A 160 -18.97 -18.89 2.33
CA ASP A 160 -20.20 -18.99 1.58
C ASP A 160 -21.30 -19.59 2.45
N ARG A 161 -22.37 -18.82 2.75
CA ARG A 161 -23.50 -19.26 3.59
C ARG A 161 -24.31 -20.40 2.97
N GLN A 162 -24.22 -20.60 1.68
CA GLN A 162 -24.88 -21.73 1.03
C GLN A 162 -24.14 -23.07 1.25
N GLN A 163 -22.84 -23.00 1.52
CA GLN A 163 -22.01 -24.19 1.78
C GLN A 163 -21.77 -24.46 3.26
N PHE A 164 -21.99 -23.46 4.14
CA PHE A 164 -21.85 -23.57 5.58
C PHE A 164 -23.20 -23.39 6.27
N SER A 165 -23.70 -24.42 6.94
CA SER A 165 -24.91 -24.35 7.76
C SER A 165 -24.70 -23.56 9.05
N THR A 166 -23.46 -23.52 9.54
CA THR A 166 -23.01 -22.74 10.70
C THR A 166 -21.71 -22.03 10.34
N PRO A 167 -21.48 -20.79 10.83
CA PRO A 167 -20.20 -20.11 10.62
C PRO A 167 -19.02 -20.95 11.10
N PRO A 168 -17.89 -21.00 10.34
CA PRO A 168 -16.68 -21.67 10.80
C PRO A 168 -16.08 -20.91 12.01
N ASP A 169 -15.75 -21.60 13.09
CA ASP A 169 -15.24 -21.00 14.32
C ASP A 169 -13.71 -21.06 14.47
N SER A 170 -13.02 -21.74 13.55
CA SER A 170 -11.59 -22.03 13.61
C SER A 170 -10.91 -21.87 12.26
N VAL A 171 -9.65 -21.38 12.27
CA VAL A 171 -8.78 -21.38 11.09
C VAL A 171 -8.52 -22.79 10.55
N ALA A 172 -8.70 -23.83 11.36
CA ALA A 172 -8.54 -25.22 10.95
C ALA A 172 -9.42 -25.62 9.76
N VAL A 173 -10.53 -24.90 9.52
CA VAL A 173 -11.40 -25.09 8.34
C VAL A 173 -10.63 -24.98 7.03
N LEU A 174 -9.57 -24.19 6.96
CA LEU A 174 -8.75 -24.02 5.77
C LEU A 174 -7.95 -25.30 5.43
N TRP A 175 -7.66 -26.14 6.41
CA TRP A 175 -6.97 -27.45 6.28
C TRP A 175 -7.92 -28.64 6.17
N ASP A 176 -9.23 -28.41 6.33
CA ASP A 176 -10.21 -29.50 6.29
C ASP A 176 -10.34 -30.07 4.87
N PRO A 177 -10.05 -31.37 4.65
CA PRO A 177 -10.05 -31.96 3.32
C PRO A 177 -11.43 -31.98 2.65
N ARG A 178 -12.52 -31.77 3.41
CA ARG A 178 -13.87 -31.60 2.85
C ARG A 178 -13.96 -30.38 1.91
N TRP A 179 -13.09 -29.40 2.12
CA TRP A 179 -13.03 -28.17 1.32
C TRP A 179 -11.90 -28.16 0.29
N GLN A 180 -11.33 -29.32 -0.06
CA GLN A 180 -10.28 -29.41 -1.06
C GLN A 180 -10.68 -28.78 -2.40
N GLY A 181 -9.88 -27.85 -2.89
CA GLY A 181 -10.13 -27.08 -4.10
C GLY A 181 -11.21 -25.99 -3.98
N LYS A 182 -11.70 -25.74 -2.75
CA LYS A 182 -12.71 -24.70 -2.42
C LYS A 182 -12.23 -23.67 -1.41
N VAL A 183 -10.94 -23.60 -1.16
CA VAL A 183 -10.30 -22.64 -0.27
C VAL A 183 -9.56 -21.60 -1.09
N LEU A 184 -9.61 -20.33 -0.68
CA LEU A 184 -8.69 -19.29 -1.13
C LEU A 184 -7.82 -18.83 0.05
N ALA A 185 -6.56 -18.53 -0.22
CA ALA A 185 -5.65 -17.95 0.75
C ALA A 185 -4.82 -16.83 0.11
N PHE A 186 -4.32 -15.91 0.92
CA PHE A 186 -3.48 -14.81 0.47
C PHE A 186 -2.07 -15.30 0.12
N ASP A 187 -1.51 -14.77 -0.96
CA ASP A 187 -0.12 -15.02 -1.36
C ASP A 187 0.83 -14.10 -0.57
N GLY A 188 1.21 -14.54 0.62
CA GLY A 188 2.09 -13.78 1.49
C GLY A 188 2.85 -14.67 2.45
N SER A 189 4.19 -14.62 2.40
CA SER A 189 5.07 -15.48 3.17
C SER A 189 4.92 -15.29 4.67
N SER A 190 5.02 -14.05 5.16
CA SER A 190 4.92 -13.73 6.58
C SER A 190 3.54 -14.05 7.12
N HIS A 191 2.48 -13.71 6.37
CA HIS A 191 1.08 -14.00 6.73
C HIS A 191 0.80 -15.50 6.76
N GLY A 192 1.26 -16.27 5.76
CA GLY A 192 1.06 -17.71 5.68
C GLY A 192 1.70 -18.46 6.86
N PHE A 193 2.97 -18.13 7.19
CA PHE A 193 3.64 -18.73 8.35
C PHE A 193 3.01 -18.32 9.67
N SER A 194 2.59 -17.04 9.82
CA SER A 194 1.87 -16.57 11.01
C SER A 194 0.52 -17.29 11.18
N LEU A 195 -0.24 -17.46 10.11
CA LEU A 195 -1.50 -18.21 10.11
C LEU A 195 -1.28 -19.68 10.53
N ALA A 196 -0.26 -20.34 9.97
CA ALA A 196 0.07 -21.72 10.35
C ALA A 196 0.54 -21.84 11.81
N ALA A 197 1.27 -20.84 12.32
CA ALA A 197 1.67 -20.78 13.73
C ALA A 197 0.44 -20.64 14.64
N MET A 198 -0.49 -19.72 14.33
CA MET A 198 -1.75 -19.56 15.06
C MET A 198 -2.58 -20.84 15.04
N HIS A 199 -2.68 -21.52 13.90
CA HIS A 199 -3.35 -22.83 13.78
C HIS A 199 -2.77 -23.88 14.74
N ARG A 200 -1.48 -23.79 15.05
CA ARG A 200 -0.77 -24.67 16.02
C ARG A 200 -0.74 -24.11 17.44
N GLY A 201 -1.37 -22.99 17.72
CA GLY A 201 -1.31 -22.32 19.02
C GLY A 201 0.09 -21.76 19.36
N LEU A 202 0.90 -21.44 18.35
CA LEU A 202 2.23 -20.86 18.50
C LEU A 202 2.18 -19.33 18.30
N ALA A 203 3.20 -18.65 18.81
CA ALA A 203 3.36 -17.20 18.59
C ALA A 203 3.57 -16.92 17.08
N PRO A 204 2.76 -16.02 16.46
CA PRO A 204 2.77 -15.86 15.00
C PRO A 204 4.00 -15.14 14.45
N PHE A 205 4.69 -14.32 15.27
CA PHE A 205 5.80 -13.47 14.83
C PHE A 205 7.16 -13.87 15.45
N ARG A 206 7.19 -14.98 16.20
CA ARG A 206 8.39 -15.51 16.86
C ARG A 206 8.40 -17.02 16.76
N ILE A 207 8.73 -17.52 15.57
CA ILE A 207 8.79 -18.95 15.27
C ILE A 207 10.21 -19.44 15.56
N ASP A 208 10.32 -20.41 16.47
CA ASP A 208 11.60 -21.06 16.77
C ASP A 208 12.16 -21.77 15.53
N PRO A 209 13.48 -21.80 15.34
CA PRO A 209 14.12 -22.39 14.15
C PRO A 209 13.73 -23.84 13.85
N ASP A 210 13.46 -24.65 14.84
CA ASP A 210 13.02 -26.05 14.71
C ASP A 210 11.55 -26.20 14.30
N ARG A 211 10.75 -25.16 14.45
CA ARG A 211 9.33 -25.14 14.08
C ARG A 211 9.06 -24.81 12.62
N PHE A 212 10.03 -24.24 11.90
CA PHE A 212 9.83 -23.87 10.50
C PHE A 212 9.49 -25.08 9.61
N SER A 213 10.21 -26.19 9.76
CA SER A 213 9.94 -27.39 8.95
C SER A 213 8.56 -28.00 9.20
N PRO A 214 8.09 -28.18 10.45
CA PRO A 214 6.72 -28.57 10.71
C PRO A 214 5.69 -27.62 10.11
N LEU A 215 5.84 -26.30 10.28
CA LEU A 215 4.91 -25.30 9.75
C LEU A 215 4.92 -25.25 8.21
N ALA A 216 6.08 -25.42 7.56
CA ALA A 216 6.16 -25.54 6.11
C ALA A 216 5.38 -26.75 5.60
N ARG A 217 5.44 -27.90 6.30
CA ARG A 217 4.62 -29.09 5.98
C ARG A 217 3.13 -28.83 6.16
N ASP A 218 2.72 -28.08 7.18
CA ASP A 218 1.33 -27.66 7.36
C ASP A 218 0.87 -26.75 6.22
N LEU A 219 1.72 -25.81 5.79
CA LEU A 219 1.41 -24.94 4.64
C LEU A 219 1.35 -25.71 3.32
N VAL A 220 2.15 -26.77 3.15
CA VAL A 220 1.98 -27.70 2.01
C VAL A 220 0.64 -28.42 2.08
N ALA A 221 0.18 -28.80 3.29
CA ALA A 221 -1.15 -29.38 3.46
C ALA A 221 -2.26 -28.38 3.14
N LEU A 222 -2.14 -27.12 3.61
CA LEU A 222 -3.04 -26.02 3.22
C LEU A 222 -3.11 -25.85 1.69
N ARG A 223 -1.97 -25.78 1.02
CA ARG A 223 -1.91 -25.63 -0.43
C ARG A 223 -2.72 -26.70 -1.18
N ARG A 224 -2.83 -27.92 -0.65
CA ARG A 224 -3.63 -28.99 -1.27
C ARG A 224 -5.13 -28.70 -1.24
N ASN A 225 -5.60 -27.94 -0.25
CA ASN A 225 -6.98 -27.50 -0.13
C ASN A 225 -7.24 -26.23 -0.94
N VAL A 226 -6.20 -25.40 -1.08
CA VAL A 226 -6.30 -24.11 -1.76
C VAL A 226 -6.54 -24.30 -3.25
N ARG A 227 -7.58 -23.65 -3.77
CA ARG A 227 -7.85 -23.54 -5.22
C ARG A 227 -6.85 -22.61 -5.88
N SER A 228 -6.59 -21.48 -5.26
CA SER A 228 -5.61 -20.49 -5.69
C SER A 228 -5.15 -19.65 -4.51
N PHE A 229 -3.92 -19.19 -4.57
CA PHE A 229 -3.46 -18.04 -3.79
C PHE A 229 -3.81 -16.77 -4.57
N TYR A 230 -4.20 -15.71 -3.89
CA TYR A 230 -4.54 -14.41 -4.48
C TYR A 230 -3.67 -13.31 -3.87
N SER A 231 -3.47 -12.23 -4.62
CA SER A 231 -2.70 -11.06 -4.18
C SER A 231 -3.55 -9.81 -4.00
N LEU A 232 -4.60 -9.64 -4.82
CA LEU A 232 -5.46 -8.45 -4.82
C LEU A 232 -6.88 -8.80 -4.37
N PRO A 233 -7.60 -7.87 -3.73
CA PRO A 233 -8.97 -8.11 -3.29
C PRO A 233 -9.90 -8.43 -4.48
N GLU A 234 -9.79 -7.70 -5.60
CA GLU A 234 -10.62 -7.91 -6.80
C GLU A 234 -10.38 -9.30 -7.42
N GLU A 235 -9.13 -9.74 -7.46
CA GLU A 235 -8.76 -11.10 -7.90
C GLU A 235 -9.46 -12.15 -7.04
N SER A 236 -9.45 -11.97 -5.71
CA SER A 236 -10.07 -12.90 -4.78
C SER A 236 -11.59 -13.01 -5.01
N VAL A 237 -12.26 -11.89 -5.31
CA VAL A 237 -13.71 -11.86 -5.63
C VAL A 237 -14.03 -12.64 -6.90
N GLU A 238 -13.23 -12.42 -7.94
CA GLU A 238 -13.39 -13.16 -9.20
C GLU A 238 -13.20 -14.67 -9.01
N LEU A 239 -12.10 -15.06 -8.32
CA LEU A 239 -11.81 -16.47 -8.03
C LEU A 239 -12.89 -17.11 -7.16
N PHE A 240 -13.38 -16.39 -6.13
CA PHE A 240 -14.42 -16.86 -5.22
C PHE A 240 -15.69 -17.23 -6.00
N ARG A 241 -16.16 -16.32 -6.84
CA ARG A 241 -17.34 -16.52 -7.68
C ARG A 241 -17.14 -17.64 -8.70
N LYS A 242 -16.04 -17.59 -9.48
CA LYS A 242 -15.76 -18.50 -10.58
C LYS A 242 -15.62 -19.95 -10.13
N HIS A 243 -15.02 -20.18 -8.97
CA HIS A 243 -14.71 -21.53 -8.50
C HIS A 243 -15.62 -22.03 -7.37
N LYS A 244 -16.73 -21.31 -7.06
CA LYS A 244 -17.65 -21.67 -5.98
C LYS A 244 -16.90 -21.97 -4.68
N VAL A 245 -16.02 -21.04 -4.30
CA VAL A 245 -15.19 -21.15 -3.09
C VAL A 245 -16.09 -21.26 -1.88
N ALA A 246 -15.73 -22.11 -0.95
CA ALA A 246 -16.47 -22.29 0.28
C ALA A 246 -15.97 -21.35 1.39
N VAL A 247 -14.65 -21.19 1.50
CA VAL A 247 -14.02 -20.36 2.55
C VAL A 247 -12.74 -19.70 2.03
N MET A 248 -12.51 -18.48 2.49
CA MET A 248 -11.32 -17.69 2.16
C MET A 248 -10.70 -17.11 3.43
N HIS A 249 -9.38 -17.25 3.59
CA HIS A 249 -8.63 -16.42 4.50
C HIS A 249 -8.49 -15.03 3.89
N ALA A 250 -9.21 -14.06 4.45
CA ALA A 250 -9.42 -12.74 3.87
C ALA A 250 -8.37 -11.73 4.35
N ASN A 251 -7.27 -11.60 3.63
CA ASN A 251 -6.19 -10.65 3.95
C ASN A 251 -6.66 -9.19 4.06
N TYR A 252 -7.66 -8.84 3.26
CA TYR A 252 -8.25 -7.49 3.24
C TYR A 252 -9.58 -7.41 4.01
N GLY A 253 -9.94 -8.46 4.76
CA GLY A 253 -11.04 -8.50 5.70
C GLY A 253 -12.36 -7.95 5.18
N GLN A 254 -12.82 -6.86 5.79
CA GLN A 254 -14.09 -6.22 5.48
C GLN A 254 -14.17 -5.70 4.04
N GLN A 255 -13.06 -5.32 3.42
CA GLN A 255 -13.04 -4.91 2.01
C GLN A 255 -13.48 -6.06 1.10
N GLN A 256 -12.94 -7.26 1.31
CA GLN A 256 -13.31 -8.43 0.52
C GLN A 256 -14.75 -8.85 0.79
N LEU A 257 -15.19 -8.79 2.06
CA LEU A 257 -16.58 -9.05 2.42
C LEU A 257 -17.53 -8.12 1.67
N LYS A 258 -17.22 -6.81 1.67
CA LYS A 258 -18.00 -5.80 0.94
C LYS A 258 -18.04 -6.10 -0.56
N GLN A 259 -16.88 -6.31 -1.19
CA GLN A 259 -16.78 -6.55 -2.62
C GLN A 259 -17.53 -7.83 -3.05
N LEU A 260 -17.48 -8.90 -2.25
CA LEU A 260 -18.23 -10.13 -2.51
C LEU A 260 -19.74 -9.91 -2.42
N ARG A 261 -20.21 -9.16 -1.41
CA ARG A 261 -21.61 -8.78 -1.26
C ARG A 261 -22.09 -7.87 -2.39
N ASP A 262 -21.29 -6.89 -2.79
CA ASP A 262 -21.57 -6.00 -3.93
C ASP A 262 -21.65 -6.80 -5.25
N ALA A 263 -20.90 -7.91 -5.34
CA ALA A 263 -21.01 -8.87 -6.46
C ALA A 263 -22.19 -9.85 -6.36
N GLY A 264 -23.09 -9.67 -5.37
CA GLY A 264 -24.31 -10.45 -5.18
C GLY A 264 -24.11 -11.81 -4.52
N LEU A 265 -22.98 -12.04 -3.83
CA LEU A 265 -22.70 -13.30 -3.15
C LEU A 265 -23.22 -13.26 -1.70
N ASP A 266 -23.88 -14.35 -1.28
CA ASP A 266 -24.32 -14.51 0.11
C ASP A 266 -23.20 -15.08 0.98
N VAL A 267 -22.38 -14.18 1.50
CA VAL A 267 -21.21 -14.51 2.30
C VAL A 267 -21.30 -13.97 3.72
N GLY A 268 -20.75 -14.74 4.66
CA GLY A 268 -20.52 -14.36 6.04
C GLY A 268 -19.06 -14.05 6.31
N TYR A 269 -18.80 -13.45 7.48
CA TYR A 269 -17.47 -13.13 7.96
C TYR A 269 -17.35 -13.49 9.43
N VAL A 270 -16.21 -14.06 9.82
CA VAL A 270 -15.91 -14.38 11.21
C VAL A 270 -14.44 -14.12 11.54
N VAL A 271 -14.18 -13.73 12.77
CA VAL A 271 -12.85 -13.79 13.39
C VAL A 271 -12.77 -15.12 14.15
N PRO A 272 -11.93 -16.08 13.71
CA PRO A 272 -11.89 -17.41 14.30
C PRO A 272 -11.36 -17.36 15.75
N LYS A 273 -11.62 -18.42 16.51
CA LYS A 273 -11.26 -18.51 17.93
C LYS A 273 -9.77 -18.39 18.22
N GLU A 274 -8.92 -18.82 17.30
CA GLU A 274 -7.47 -18.64 17.39
C GLU A 274 -7.06 -17.18 17.23
N GLY A 275 -7.98 -16.32 16.79
CA GLY A 275 -7.76 -14.92 16.48
C GLY A 275 -7.59 -14.66 14.99
N ALA A 276 -7.52 -13.38 14.65
CA ALA A 276 -7.17 -12.90 13.32
C ALA A 276 -5.96 -11.98 13.39
N LEU A 277 -5.04 -12.14 12.44
CA LEU A 277 -4.01 -11.14 12.19
C LEU A 277 -4.68 -9.85 11.77
N ALA A 278 -4.11 -8.72 12.13
CA ALA A 278 -4.62 -7.41 11.72
C ALA A 278 -3.47 -6.49 11.34
N TRP A 279 -3.66 -5.75 10.28
CA TRP A 279 -2.74 -4.71 9.86
C TRP A 279 -3.31 -3.32 10.16
N LEU A 280 -2.41 -2.41 10.50
CA LEU A 280 -2.66 -0.98 10.61
C LEU A 280 -1.72 -0.29 9.63
N ASP A 281 -2.27 0.20 8.53
CA ASP A 281 -1.50 0.96 7.57
C ASP A 281 -1.39 2.42 7.96
N CYS A 282 -0.19 2.91 7.81
CA CYS A 282 0.21 4.24 8.20
C CYS A 282 0.85 4.97 7.02
N TRP A 283 0.66 6.27 6.95
CA TRP A 283 1.41 7.14 6.06
C TRP A 283 2.74 7.53 6.69
N ALA A 284 3.83 7.41 5.95
CA ALA A 284 5.16 7.82 6.39
C ALA A 284 5.89 8.63 5.32
N ILE A 285 6.76 9.54 5.75
CA ILE A 285 7.60 10.36 4.87
C ILE A 285 8.94 9.66 4.71
N THR A 286 9.36 9.42 3.46
CA THR A 286 10.63 8.77 3.20
C THR A 286 11.81 9.72 3.47
N ARG A 287 12.97 9.17 3.82
CA ARG A 287 14.19 9.97 4.03
C ARG A 287 14.69 10.65 2.75
N ARG A 288 14.30 10.17 1.60
CA ARG A 288 14.68 10.75 0.30
C ARG A 288 13.80 11.93 -0.11
N SER A 289 12.70 12.17 0.61
CA SER A 289 11.80 13.28 0.31
C SER A 289 12.48 14.63 0.54
N THR A 290 12.35 15.51 -0.45
CA THR A 290 12.65 16.94 -0.34
C THR A 290 11.39 17.78 -0.12
N GLN A 291 10.22 17.14 0.00
CA GLN A 291 8.89 17.74 0.06
C GLN A 291 8.20 17.48 1.42
N VAL A 292 8.96 17.49 2.52
CA VAL A 292 8.45 17.09 3.86
C VAL A 292 7.19 17.86 4.26
N ALA A 293 7.13 19.17 4.02
CA ALA A 293 5.95 19.98 4.35
C ALA A 293 4.73 19.57 3.51
N LEU A 294 4.90 19.41 2.20
CA LEU A 294 3.82 18.98 1.30
C LEU A 294 3.37 17.55 1.60
N ALA A 295 4.30 16.68 1.97
CA ALA A 295 3.99 15.31 2.40
C ALA A 295 3.17 15.29 3.71
N ALA A 296 3.47 16.19 4.67
CA ALA A 296 2.66 16.35 5.87
C ALA A 296 1.24 16.86 5.56
N GLU A 297 1.09 17.79 4.60
CA GLU A 297 -0.20 18.25 4.11
C GLU A 297 -1.01 17.12 3.45
N TRP A 298 -0.34 16.22 2.69
CA TRP A 298 -0.99 15.02 2.15
C TRP A 298 -1.52 14.13 3.27
N ILE A 299 -0.71 13.83 4.28
CA ILE A 299 -1.14 13.02 5.44
C ILE A 299 -2.33 13.66 6.13
N ASN A 300 -2.26 14.98 6.38
CA ASN A 300 -3.35 15.72 7.00
C ASN A 300 -4.64 15.70 6.15
N TYR A 301 -4.50 15.81 4.84
CA TYR A 301 -5.61 15.72 3.88
C TYR A 301 -6.25 14.33 3.89
N MET A 302 -5.47 13.26 3.91
CA MET A 302 -5.98 11.89 3.98
C MET A 302 -6.71 11.59 5.31
N LEU A 303 -6.42 12.34 6.37
CA LEU A 303 -7.13 12.31 7.66
C LEU A 303 -8.28 13.32 7.74
N ASP A 304 -8.72 13.92 6.63
CA ASP A 304 -9.96 14.72 6.63
C ASP A 304 -11.17 13.82 6.90
N PRO A 305 -12.07 14.16 7.83
CA PRO A 305 -13.18 13.27 8.19
C PRO A 305 -14.13 12.95 7.04
N ALA A 306 -14.37 13.90 6.13
CA ALA A 306 -15.26 13.66 4.99
C ALA A 306 -14.58 12.68 3.99
N LEU A 307 -13.27 12.90 3.74
CA LEU A 307 -12.48 12.02 2.87
C LEU A 307 -12.34 10.62 3.49
N SER A 308 -12.04 10.51 4.78
CA SER A 308 -11.92 9.22 5.48
C SER A 308 -13.22 8.41 5.45
N ARG A 309 -14.39 9.06 5.64
CA ARG A 309 -15.70 8.39 5.48
C ARG A 309 -15.92 7.90 4.06
N GLU A 310 -15.61 8.73 3.05
CA GLU A 310 -15.76 8.35 1.65
C GLU A 310 -14.80 7.22 1.27
N PHE A 311 -13.56 7.25 1.77
CA PHE A 311 -12.62 6.15 1.64
C PHE A 311 -13.19 4.84 2.21
N THR A 312 -13.67 4.86 3.48
CA THR A 312 -14.30 3.67 4.10
C THR A 312 -15.50 3.18 3.31
N ARG A 313 -16.36 4.09 2.83
CA ARG A 313 -17.53 3.73 2.03
C ARG A 313 -17.16 3.03 0.73
N ARG A 314 -16.10 3.49 0.05
CA ARG A 314 -15.63 2.90 -1.21
C ARG A 314 -14.90 1.59 -0.97
N GLN A 315 -13.93 1.61 -0.07
CA GLN A 315 -12.99 0.51 0.10
C GLN A 315 -13.51 -0.57 1.06
N GLY A 316 -14.44 -0.26 1.96
CA GLY A 316 -14.88 -1.18 3.00
C GLY A 316 -13.85 -1.36 4.13
N LEU A 317 -12.76 -0.59 4.12
CA LEU A 317 -11.73 -0.61 5.15
C LEU A 317 -12.09 0.35 6.29
N ALA A 318 -11.75 -0.02 7.52
CA ALA A 318 -11.92 0.85 8.68
C ALA A 318 -10.94 2.02 8.61
N ASN A 319 -11.38 3.23 8.98
CA ASN A 319 -10.51 4.38 9.15
C ASN A 319 -10.18 4.62 10.64
N THR A 320 -9.20 5.46 10.90
CA THR A 320 -8.73 5.73 12.27
C THR A 320 -9.48 6.85 12.98
N LEU A 321 -10.50 7.45 12.36
CA LEU A 321 -11.27 8.56 12.89
C LEU A 321 -12.60 8.13 13.50
N GLU A 322 -13.20 7.04 13.01
CA GLU A 322 -14.51 6.57 13.40
C GLU A 322 -14.49 5.08 13.74
N GLU A 323 -15.29 4.66 14.70
CA GLU A 323 -15.45 3.21 14.98
C GLU A 323 -16.11 2.54 13.78
N PRO A 324 -15.60 1.37 13.35
CA PRO A 324 -16.23 0.61 12.29
C PRO A 324 -17.61 0.15 12.73
N PRO A 325 -18.55 -0.04 11.78
CA PRO A 325 -19.82 -0.69 12.09
C PRO A 325 -19.54 -2.04 12.76
N ALA A 326 -20.30 -2.36 13.82
CA ALA A 326 -20.18 -3.67 14.46
C ALA A 326 -20.35 -4.77 13.41
N LEU A 327 -19.43 -5.74 13.43
CA LEU A 327 -19.57 -6.96 12.63
C LEU A 327 -20.89 -7.61 13.05
N SER A 328 -21.89 -7.62 12.16
CA SER A 328 -23.20 -8.17 12.46
C SER A 328 -23.10 -9.70 12.60
N GLY A 329 -23.33 -10.19 13.81
CA GLY A 329 -23.47 -11.62 14.11
C GLY A 329 -23.17 -11.93 15.58
N ASP A 330 -23.97 -12.81 16.15
CA ASP A 330 -23.79 -13.34 17.53
C ASP A 330 -22.62 -14.33 17.64
N VAL A 331 -21.67 -14.31 16.69
CA VAL A 331 -20.51 -15.22 16.72
C VAL A 331 -19.44 -14.58 17.60
N PRO A 332 -19.00 -15.27 18.66
CA PRO A 332 -17.89 -14.80 19.48
C PRO A 332 -16.66 -14.55 18.60
N MET A 333 -16.12 -13.33 18.67
CA MET A 333 -14.89 -12.99 17.95
C MET A 333 -13.67 -13.41 18.74
N GLY A 334 -12.74 -14.09 18.09
CA GLY A 334 -11.42 -14.36 18.62
C GLY A 334 -10.59 -13.07 18.80
N PRO A 335 -9.41 -13.16 19.41
CA PRO A 335 -8.54 -12.00 19.63
C PRO A 335 -8.02 -11.42 18.30
N ILE A 336 -7.79 -10.11 18.29
CA ILE A 336 -7.11 -9.41 17.20
C ILE A 336 -5.61 -9.36 17.51
N VAL A 337 -4.79 -9.81 16.56
CA VAL A 337 -3.34 -9.91 16.69
C VAL A 337 -2.69 -8.97 15.67
N TRP A 338 -2.25 -7.81 16.13
CA TRP A 338 -1.62 -6.82 15.26
C TRP A 338 -0.29 -7.33 14.69
N LEU A 339 -0.05 -7.04 13.40
CA LEU A 339 1.19 -7.41 12.73
C LEU A 339 2.41 -6.78 13.41
N GLU A 340 3.40 -7.62 13.64
CA GLU A 340 4.73 -7.25 14.12
C GLU A 340 5.81 -7.70 13.13
N PRO A 341 7.01 -7.11 13.18
CA PRO A 341 8.16 -7.65 12.45
C PRO A 341 8.41 -9.11 12.83
N VAL A 342 8.59 -9.96 11.83
CA VAL A 342 8.82 -11.40 12.04
C VAL A 342 10.29 -11.70 12.34
N GLU A 343 10.56 -12.84 12.94
CA GLU A 343 11.89 -13.28 13.38
C GLU A 343 12.89 -13.47 12.22
N ASP A 344 12.44 -13.99 11.06
CA ASP A 344 13.29 -14.27 9.88
C ASP A 344 12.47 -14.20 8.59
N GLU A 345 12.33 -13.01 8.06
CA GLU A 345 11.54 -12.76 6.87
C GLU A 345 12.13 -13.44 5.62
N THR A 346 13.45 -13.47 5.51
CA THR A 346 14.16 -14.11 4.39
C THR A 346 13.86 -15.60 4.34
N ARG A 347 13.92 -16.27 5.47
CA ARG A 347 13.62 -17.68 5.59
C ARG A 347 12.16 -17.97 5.27
N ARG A 348 11.22 -17.15 5.79
CA ARG A 348 9.79 -17.26 5.48
C ARG A 348 9.55 -17.14 3.98
N ALA A 349 10.13 -16.14 3.34
CA ALA A 349 9.99 -15.91 1.90
C ALA A 349 10.55 -17.08 1.07
N GLN A 350 11.75 -17.56 1.37
CA GLN A 350 12.38 -18.70 0.66
C GLN A 350 11.53 -19.97 0.79
N LEU A 351 11.08 -20.29 1.99
CA LEU A 351 10.23 -21.47 2.21
C LEU A 351 8.87 -21.32 1.51
N TRP A 352 8.27 -20.13 1.57
CA TRP A 352 7.00 -19.84 0.92
C TRP A 352 7.06 -20.04 -0.59
N GLN A 353 8.07 -19.49 -1.26
CA GLN A 353 8.29 -19.70 -2.68
C GLN A 353 8.33 -21.20 -3.06
N ARG A 354 9.02 -22.02 -2.27
CA ARG A 354 9.07 -23.46 -2.47
C ARG A 354 7.72 -24.14 -2.26
N ILE A 355 6.96 -23.68 -1.25
CA ILE A 355 5.61 -24.17 -0.97
C ILE A 355 4.71 -23.87 -2.17
N VAL A 356 4.65 -22.63 -2.63
CA VAL A 356 3.78 -22.20 -3.74
C VAL A 356 4.20 -22.87 -5.05
N ALA A 357 5.52 -23.03 -5.30
CA ALA A 357 6.05 -23.72 -6.47
C ALA A 357 5.75 -25.23 -6.52
N GLY A 358 5.22 -25.82 -5.44
CA GLY A 358 4.75 -27.20 -5.45
C GLY A 358 5.66 -28.21 -4.77
N ASP A 359 6.66 -27.80 -4.00
CA ASP A 359 7.51 -28.71 -3.27
C ASP A 359 6.71 -29.69 -2.38
N ARG A 360 7.17 -30.93 -2.29
CA ARG A 360 6.53 -31.98 -1.45
C ARG A 360 6.94 -31.82 0.01
N PRO A 361 6.10 -32.29 0.98
CA PRO A 361 6.38 -32.17 2.41
C PRO A 361 7.74 -32.74 2.84
N ALA A 362 8.21 -33.81 2.15
CA ALA A 362 9.49 -34.46 2.45
C ALA A 362 10.72 -33.56 2.15
N ARG A 363 10.54 -32.42 1.49
CA ARG A 363 11.61 -31.46 1.20
C ARG A 363 11.79 -30.38 2.26
N PHE A 364 10.94 -30.38 3.27
CA PHE A 364 10.93 -29.48 4.42
C PHE A 364 11.21 -30.27 5.69
#